data_1b383490bf0979c486dc1fa159d55301
#
_entry.id   1b383490bf0979c486dc1fa159d55301
#
_cell.length_a   1.000
_cell.length_b   1.000
_cell.length_c   1.000
_cell.angle_alpha   90.00
_cell.angle_beta   90.00
_cell.angle_gamma   90.00
#
_symmetry.space_group_name_H-M   'P 1'
#
loop_
_entity.id
_entity.type
_entity.pdbx_description
1 polymer ?
#
loop_
_entity_poly.entity_id
_entity_poly.type
_entity_poly.pdbx_seq_one_letter_code
_entity_poly.pdbx_strand_id
1 'polypeptide(L)'
;MLYDHFTPYVLIQLEELGFCGRGEAREFISGGTIEMGGRLPLNPHGGQHGEAYIHGMNGIAEAVRQVRGTSVNQVPGDAPVLVTAGTGVPTSGLILEAE
;
A
#
# COMPACT_ATOMS: atom_id res chain seq x y z
N MET A 1 1.87 -1.30 -0.09
CA MET A 1 2.18 0.04 0.48
C MET A 1 2.01 1.08 -0.60
N LEU A 2 0.92 1.82 -0.59
CA LEU A 2 0.70 2.92 -1.53
C LEU A 2 1.13 4.25 -0.89
N TYR A 3 1.66 5.13 -1.71
CA TYR A 3 2.06 6.47 -1.26
C TYR A 3 0.81 7.31 -0.99
N ASP A 4 0.54 7.59 0.27
CA ASP A 4 -0.73 8.12 0.77
C ASP A 4 -0.63 9.54 1.34
N HIS A 5 0.20 10.39 0.74
CA HIS A 5 0.36 11.78 1.17
C HIS A 5 -0.97 12.56 1.13
N PHE A 6 -1.89 12.23 0.23
CA PHE A 6 -3.26 12.75 0.18
C PHE A 6 -4.24 11.64 -0.23
N THR A 7 -5.39 11.58 0.42
CA THR A 7 -6.41 10.54 0.19
C THR A 7 -6.82 10.33 -1.27
N PRO A 8 -7.08 11.38 -2.08
CA PRO A 8 -7.48 11.18 -3.48
C PRO A 8 -6.45 10.38 -4.30
N TYR A 9 -5.18 10.53 -4.00
CA TYR A 9 -4.14 9.82 -4.73
C TYR A 9 -4.09 8.32 -4.43
N VAL A 10 -4.56 7.91 -3.26
CA VAL A 10 -4.71 6.47 -2.95
C VAL A 10 -5.77 5.86 -3.88
N LEU A 11 -6.90 6.51 -4.05
CA LEU A 11 -7.97 6.05 -4.93
C LEU A 11 -7.51 5.98 -6.38
N ILE A 12 -6.81 7.00 -6.86
CA ILE A 12 -6.23 7.02 -8.22
C ILE A 12 -5.24 5.87 -8.41
N GLN A 13 -4.36 5.62 -7.44
CA GLN A 13 -3.40 4.52 -7.51
C GLN A 13 -4.10 3.15 -7.59
N LEU A 14 -5.18 2.93 -6.85
CA LEU A 14 -5.94 1.67 -6.91
C LEU A 14 -6.50 1.43 -8.32
N GLU A 15 -6.97 2.45 -8.98
CA GLU A 15 -7.50 2.38 -10.35
C GLU A 15 -6.36 2.19 -11.37
N GLU A 16 -5.34 3.04 -11.33
CA GLU A 16 -4.24 3.02 -12.30
C GLU A 16 -3.36 1.76 -12.19
N LEU A 17 -3.24 1.17 -11.01
CA LEU A 17 -2.56 -0.11 -10.81
C LEU A 17 -3.43 -1.33 -11.15
N GLY A 18 -4.69 -1.13 -11.52
CA GLY A 18 -5.58 -2.19 -11.95
C GLY A 18 -6.19 -3.03 -10.84
N PHE A 19 -6.17 -2.56 -9.59
CA PHE A 19 -6.88 -3.25 -8.50
C PHE A 19 -8.40 -3.16 -8.64
N CYS A 20 -8.88 -2.10 -9.29
CA CYS A 20 -10.27 -1.90 -9.67
C CYS A 20 -10.35 -1.15 -10.99
N GLY A 21 -11.54 -1.09 -11.58
CA GLY A 21 -11.78 -0.34 -12.80
C GLY A 21 -11.78 1.18 -12.54
N ARG A 22 -11.65 1.94 -13.62
CA ARG A 22 -11.65 3.41 -13.57
C ARG A 22 -13.01 3.92 -13.05
N GLY A 23 -12.98 4.77 -12.01
CA GLY A 23 -14.17 5.28 -11.32
C GLY A 23 -14.77 4.33 -10.27
N GLU A 24 -14.17 3.15 -10.05
CA GLU A 24 -14.68 2.13 -9.15
C GLU A 24 -13.99 2.10 -7.77
N ALA A 25 -12.97 2.94 -7.56
CA ALA A 25 -12.19 2.92 -6.32
C ALA A 25 -13.04 3.08 -5.06
N ARG A 26 -14.07 3.92 -5.10
CA ARG A 26 -15.00 4.12 -3.98
C ARG A 26 -15.69 2.83 -3.56
N GLU A 27 -16.20 2.09 -4.52
CA GLU A 27 -16.89 0.82 -4.27
C GLU A 27 -15.91 -0.27 -3.87
N PHE A 28 -14.72 -0.28 -4.49
CA PHE A 28 -13.66 -1.22 -4.19
C PHE A 28 -13.20 -1.13 -2.72
N ILE A 29 -13.05 0.07 -2.16
CA ILE A 29 -12.63 0.24 -0.75
C ILE A 29 -13.76 0.00 0.25
N SER A 30 -15.02 -0.07 -0.19
CA SER A 30 -16.16 -0.34 0.68
C SER A 30 -16.09 -1.76 1.25
N GLY A 31 -16.68 -1.97 2.43
CA GLY A 31 -16.79 -3.29 3.05
C GLY A 31 -15.49 -3.86 3.60
N GLY A 32 -14.50 -3.02 3.91
CA GLY A 32 -13.27 -3.43 4.56
C GLY A 32 -12.22 -4.06 3.65
N THR A 33 -12.34 -3.91 2.33
CA THR A 33 -11.40 -4.50 1.36
C THR A 33 -9.95 -4.16 1.63
N ILE A 34 -9.67 -2.91 2.02
CA ILE A 34 -8.32 -2.39 2.27
C ILE A 34 -7.90 -2.39 3.74
N GLU A 35 -8.77 -2.84 4.63
CA GLU A 35 -8.49 -2.96 6.06
C GLU A 35 -7.63 -4.18 6.37
N MET A 36 -7.08 -4.21 7.60
CA MET A 36 -6.40 -5.41 8.09
C MET A 36 -7.39 -6.60 8.10
N GLY A 37 -6.98 -7.71 7.48
CA GLY A 37 -7.87 -8.86 7.26
C GLY A 37 -8.76 -8.76 6.02
N GLY A 38 -8.75 -7.63 5.32
CA GLY A 38 -9.41 -7.48 4.02
C GLY A 38 -8.65 -8.18 2.88
N ARG A 39 -9.24 -8.17 1.70
CA ARG A 39 -8.66 -8.82 0.52
C ARG A 39 -7.37 -8.15 0.03
N LEU A 40 -7.24 -6.85 0.22
CA LEU A 40 -6.05 -6.06 -0.14
C LEU A 40 -5.65 -5.14 1.01
N PRO A 41 -5.02 -5.66 2.08
CA PRO A 41 -4.59 -4.82 3.19
C PRO A 41 -3.66 -3.70 2.72
N LEU A 42 -4.02 -2.46 3.03
CA LEU A 42 -3.31 -1.27 2.57
C LEU A 42 -2.62 -0.58 3.75
N ASN A 43 -1.33 -0.28 3.58
CA ASN A 43 -0.53 0.49 4.52
C ASN A 43 -0.69 0.07 6.00
N PRO A 44 -0.42 -1.21 6.35
CA PRO A 44 -0.61 -1.73 7.70
C PRO A 44 0.25 -1.03 8.76
N HIS A 45 1.29 -0.31 8.34
CA HIS A 45 2.14 0.51 9.22
C HIS A 45 1.52 1.88 9.59
N GLY A 46 0.34 2.21 9.06
CA GLY A 46 -0.34 3.48 9.30
C GLY A 46 -0.09 4.56 8.23
N GLY A 47 0.62 4.21 7.17
CA GLY A 47 0.92 5.13 6.06
C GLY A 47 1.93 6.22 6.41
N GLN A 48 2.03 7.25 5.56
CA GLN A 48 2.98 8.37 5.73
C GLN A 48 2.73 9.16 7.01
N HIS A 49 1.47 9.30 7.42
CA HIS A 49 1.07 10.05 8.61
C HIS A 49 1.14 9.24 9.89
N GLY A 50 1.11 7.92 9.81
CA GLY A 50 1.20 7.00 10.95
C GLY A 50 2.63 6.78 11.45
N GLU A 51 3.60 6.97 10.57
CA GLU A 51 5.04 6.93 10.88
C GLU A 51 5.70 8.29 10.59
N ALA A 52 7.03 8.35 10.70
CA ALA A 52 7.77 9.53 10.25
C ALA A 52 7.61 9.70 8.74
N TYR A 53 7.16 10.85 8.30
CA TYR A 53 6.96 11.18 6.89
C TYR A 53 8.31 11.32 6.18
N ILE A 54 8.85 10.23 5.68
CA ILE A 54 10.17 10.15 5.02
C ILE A 54 10.04 9.85 3.51
N HIS A 55 9.09 10.48 2.88
CA HIS A 55 8.88 10.47 1.43
C HIS A 55 8.90 9.05 0.80
N GLY A 56 8.18 8.11 1.44
CA GLY A 56 8.01 6.74 0.94
C GLY A 56 8.99 5.70 1.48
N MET A 57 10.07 6.09 2.14
CA MET A 57 11.04 5.14 2.70
C MET A 57 10.43 4.27 3.81
N ASN A 58 9.49 4.80 4.58
CA ASN A 58 8.72 4.03 5.56
C ASN A 58 7.91 2.90 4.91
N GLY A 59 7.33 3.11 3.73
CA GLY A 59 6.65 2.07 2.97
C GLY A 59 7.60 0.94 2.54
N ILE A 60 8.82 1.27 2.11
CA ILE A 60 9.86 0.28 1.78
C ILE A 60 10.28 -0.49 3.03
N ALA A 61 10.53 0.20 4.14
CA ALA A 61 10.91 -0.43 5.40
C ALA A 61 9.82 -1.40 5.89
N GLU A 62 8.56 -1.00 5.82
CA GLU A 62 7.44 -1.85 6.18
C GLU A 62 7.31 -3.05 5.22
N ALA A 63 7.48 -2.86 3.93
CA ALA A 63 7.44 -3.96 2.98
C ALA A 63 8.52 -5.02 3.27
N VAL A 64 9.73 -4.59 3.65
CA VAL A 64 10.78 -5.50 4.10
C VAL A 64 10.38 -6.26 5.36
N ARG A 65 9.77 -5.60 6.33
CA ARG A 65 9.25 -6.25 7.55
C ARG A 65 8.18 -7.29 7.22
N GLN A 66 7.25 -6.94 6.33
CA GLN A 66 6.20 -7.86 5.87
C GLN A 66 6.78 -9.10 5.22
N VAL A 67 7.69 -8.95 4.28
CA VAL A 67 8.36 -10.07 3.59
C VAL A 67 9.16 -10.94 4.56
N ARG A 68 9.75 -10.34 5.59
CA ARG A 68 10.50 -11.06 6.64
C ARG A 68 9.63 -11.67 7.73
N GLY A 69 8.33 -11.42 7.75
CA GLY A 69 7.43 -11.86 8.80
C GLY A 69 7.67 -11.20 10.17
N THR A 70 8.22 -9.99 10.18
CA THR A 70 8.61 -9.25 11.40
C THR A 70 7.83 -7.96 11.63
N SER A 71 6.79 -7.73 10.84
CA SER A 71 5.94 -6.55 11.03
C SER A 71 5.08 -6.67 12.29
N VAL A 72 4.83 -5.54 12.95
CA VAL A 72 3.89 -5.46 14.07
C VAL A 72 2.46 -5.79 13.62
N ASN A 73 2.08 -5.31 12.45
CA ASN A 73 0.80 -5.60 11.80
C ASN A 73 1.02 -6.52 10.59
N GLN A 74 1.45 -7.74 10.86
CA GLN A 74 1.75 -8.72 9.82
C GLN A 74 0.49 -9.12 9.05
N VAL A 75 0.55 -8.95 7.73
CA VAL A 75 -0.45 -9.48 6.80
C VAL A 75 -0.18 -10.97 6.60
N PRO A 76 -1.17 -11.85 6.81
CA PRO A 76 -0.98 -13.28 6.60
C PRO A 76 -0.71 -13.64 5.13
N GLY A 77 0.10 -14.68 4.91
CA GLY A 77 0.40 -15.22 3.58
C GLY A 77 1.72 -14.72 3.02
N ASP A 78 2.10 -15.29 1.86
CA ASP A 78 3.37 -15.05 1.19
C ASP A 78 3.20 -14.21 -0.09
N ALA A 79 2.15 -13.41 -0.16
CA ALA A 79 1.89 -12.59 -1.33
C ALA A 79 2.97 -11.50 -1.50
N PRO A 80 3.33 -11.17 -2.74
CA PRO A 80 4.24 -10.06 -3.01
C PRO A 80 3.71 -8.74 -2.45
N VAL A 81 4.62 -7.89 -2.01
CA VAL A 81 4.30 -6.56 -1.47
C VAL A 81 4.65 -5.50 -2.50
N LEU A 82 3.65 -4.79 -2.98
CA LEU A 82 3.83 -3.61 -3.83
C LEU A 82 4.07 -2.38 -2.97
N VAL A 83 5.09 -1.62 -3.31
CA VAL A 83 5.39 -0.30 -2.73
C VAL A 83 5.37 0.73 -3.83
N THR A 84 4.66 1.83 -3.62
CA THR A 84 4.71 2.99 -4.52
C THR A 84 5.29 4.20 -3.82
N ALA A 85 5.92 5.08 -4.56
CA ALA A 85 6.43 6.36 -4.07
C ALA A 85 6.17 7.46 -5.09
N GLY A 86 5.70 8.59 -4.60
CA GLY A 86 5.28 9.72 -5.42
C GLY A 86 3.93 9.50 -6.11
N THR A 87 3.40 10.58 -6.63
CA THR A 87 2.24 10.60 -7.52
C THR A 87 2.43 11.75 -8.50
N GLY A 88 2.03 11.54 -9.74
CA GLY A 88 2.36 12.48 -10.80
C GLY A 88 3.78 12.22 -11.32
N VAL A 89 4.65 13.21 -11.28
CA VAL A 89 6.03 13.08 -11.77
C VAL A 89 7.00 13.61 -10.69
N PRO A 90 7.98 12.83 -10.23
CA PRO A 90 8.24 11.42 -10.58
C PRO A 90 7.34 10.44 -9.82
N THR A 91 7.10 9.29 -10.44
CA THR A 91 6.41 8.17 -9.82
C THR A 91 7.28 6.91 -9.93
N SER A 92 7.32 6.11 -8.89
CA SER A 92 8.08 4.86 -8.88
C SER A 92 7.32 3.75 -8.15
N GLY A 93 7.66 2.50 -8.44
CA GLY A 93 7.10 1.34 -7.80
C GLY A 93 8.16 0.26 -7.61
N LEU A 94 7.97 -0.55 -6.57
CA LEU A 94 8.82 -1.66 -6.20
C LEU A 94 7.94 -2.83 -5.76
N ILE A 95 8.28 -4.03 -6.21
CA ILE A 95 7.65 -5.27 -5.73
C ILE A 95 8.70 -6.05 -4.95
N LEU A 96 8.35 -6.47 -3.74
CA LEU A 96 9.15 -7.31 -2.86
C LEU A 96 8.44 -8.63 -2.63
N GLU A 97 9.20 -9.71 -2.66
CA GLU A 97 8.70 -11.06 -2.36
C GLU A 97 9.76 -11.83 -1.57
N ALA A 98 9.33 -12.84 -0.82
CA ALA A 98 10.24 -13.79 -0.18
C ALA A 98 10.83 -14.75 -1.24
N GLU A 99 12.08 -15.14 -1.04
CA GLU A 99 12.73 -16.19 -1.86
C GLU A 99 12.15 -17.58 -1.55
#